data_275226e42afadfeb26fe22b134086282
#
_entry.id   275226e42afadfeb26fe22b134086282
#
_cell.length_a   1.000
_cell.length_b   1.000
_cell.length_c   1.000
_cell.angle_alpha   90.00
_cell.angle_beta   90.00
_cell.angle_gamma   90.00
#
_symmetry.space_group_name_H-M   'P 1'
#
loop_
_entity.id
_entity.type
_entity.pdbx_description
1 polymer ?
#
loop_
_entity_poly.entity_id
_entity_poly.type
_entity_poly.pdbx_seq_one_letter_code
_entity_poly.pdbx_strand_id
1 'polypeptide(L)'
;MFLIDATGSMGDEIARLRSTLRDIADQVARLPSRPDTCFGLVAYRDIHDEFVVRRHDFTNDLDAFQGALDALQAAGGGDYPEAMNEALHATVQRLSWRGDDTTRLVMLLADAPPHLDYPGPQYDDSMVAALGKGIKVLSVGASGLDKQGEYVQRQIAQYTGGRFVFLTYRNAADPASGPGTQTVHDVGNYSVQTLDKLVVRLVSEELGKLPGAQASRGG
;
A
#
# COMPACT_ATOMS: atom_id res chain seq x y z
N MET A 1 4.82 2.23 5.76
CA MET A 1 4.65 3.25 4.70
C MET A 1 3.41 2.92 3.89
N PHE A 2 2.49 3.88 3.73
CA PHE A 2 1.33 3.73 2.85
C PHE A 2 1.54 4.57 1.58
N LEU A 3 1.41 3.91 0.42
CA LEU A 3 1.40 4.52 -0.90
C LEU A 3 0.00 4.32 -1.47
N ILE A 4 -0.78 5.40 -1.59
CA ILE A 4 -2.22 5.31 -1.79
C ILE A 4 -2.62 6.10 -3.03
N ASP A 5 -3.33 5.43 -3.91
CA ASP A 5 -4.15 6.08 -4.91
C ASP A 5 -5.27 6.87 -4.21
N ALA A 6 -5.34 8.17 -4.48
CA ALA A 6 -6.31 9.07 -3.87
C ALA A 6 -7.30 9.64 -4.91
N THR A 7 -7.47 8.95 -6.02
CA THR A 7 -8.51 9.26 -7.00
C THR A 7 -9.91 8.92 -6.49
N GLY A 8 -10.93 9.38 -7.17
CA GLY A 8 -12.31 9.31 -6.70
C GLY A 8 -12.81 7.90 -6.39
N SER A 9 -12.33 6.90 -7.14
CA SER A 9 -12.70 5.47 -7.00
C SER A 9 -12.22 4.85 -5.68
N MET A 10 -11.17 5.38 -5.05
CA MET A 10 -10.54 4.86 -3.83
C MET A 10 -11.18 5.36 -2.52
N GLY A 11 -12.36 5.96 -2.58
CA GLY A 11 -12.99 6.59 -1.40
C GLY A 11 -13.23 5.63 -0.24
N ASP A 12 -13.62 4.40 -0.53
CA ASP A 12 -13.96 3.39 0.46
C ASP A 12 -12.71 2.85 1.18
N GLU A 13 -11.64 2.61 0.42
CA GLU A 13 -10.37 2.13 0.94
C GLU A 13 -9.74 3.17 1.86
N ILE A 14 -9.77 4.45 1.45
CA ILE A 14 -9.28 5.57 2.27
C ILE A 14 -10.11 5.72 3.54
N ALA A 15 -11.44 5.68 3.43
CA ALA A 15 -12.33 5.75 4.59
C ALA A 15 -12.09 4.57 5.55
N ARG A 16 -11.89 3.38 5.01
CA ARG A 16 -11.57 2.19 5.81
C ARG A 16 -10.23 2.33 6.51
N LEU A 17 -9.18 2.75 5.80
CA LEU A 17 -7.86 2.95 6.41
C LEU A 17 -7.91 4.00 7.53
N ARG A 18 -8.62 5.13 7.32
CA ARG A 18 -8.83 6.14 8.38
C ARG A 18 -9.44 5.56 9.64
N SER A 19 -10.52 4.78 9.48
CA SER A 19 -11.26 4.23 10.61
C SER A 19 -10.50 3.14 11.36
N THR A 20 -9.50 2.51 10.75
CA THR A 20 -8.81 1.33 11.30
C THR A 20 -7.32 1.54 11.56
N LEU A 21 -6.77 2.72 11.25
CA LEU A 21 -5.33 2.99 11.41
C LEU A 21 -4.83 2.71 12.82
N ARG A 22 -5.55 3.14 13.84
CA ARG A 22 -5.15 2.94 15.24
C ARG A 22 -5.16 1.46 15.62
N ASP A 23 -6.16 0.73 15.16
CA ASP A 23 -6.24 -0.71 15.36
C ASP A 23 -5.08 -1.44 14.66
N ILE A 24 -4.70 -1.01 13.46
CA ILE A 24 -3.52 -1.52 12.75
C ILE A 24 -2.26 -1.26 13.58
N ALA A 25 -2.04 -0.03 14.01
CA ALA A 25 -0.86 0.37 14.79
C ALA A 25 -0.77 -0.42 16.11
N ASP A 26 -1.87 -0.53 16.84
CA ASP A 26 -1.96 -1.27 18.09
C ASP A 26 -1.67 -2.77 17.90
N GLN A 27 -2.22 -3.37 16.86
CA GLN A 27 -2.00 -4.78 16.57
C GLN A 27 -0.54 -5.05 16.15
N VAL A 28 0.06 -4.17 15.35
CA VAL A 28 1.46 -4.27 14.94
C VAL A 28 2.38 -4.10 16.15
N ALA A 29 2.12 -3.15 17.04
CA ALA A 29 2.90 -2.94 18.25
C ALA A 29 2.88 -4.14 19.21
N ARG A 30 1.79 -4.94 19.18
CA ARG A 30 1.64 -6.16 20.02
C ARG A 30 2.20 -7.42 19.36
N LEU A 31 2.77 -7.35 18.17
CA LEU A 31 3.43 -8.50 17.56
C LEU A 31 4.58 -9.01 18.46
N PRO A 32 4.91 -10.31 18.42
CA PRO A 32 5.96 -10.89 19.27
C PRO A 32 7.30 -10.16 19.17
N SER A 33 7.62 -9.61 18.01
CA SER A 33 8.85 -8.82 17.77
C SER A 33 8.82 -7.43 18.42
N ARG A 34 7.65 -6.94 18.87
CA ARG A 34 7.44 -5.59 19.42
C ARG A 34 8.16 -4.50 18.61
N PRO A 35 7.86 -4.35 17.32
CA PRO A 35 8.60 -3.45 16.45
C PRO A 35 8.43 -2.00 16.87
N ASP A 36 9.52 -1.22 16.82
CA ASP A 36 9.45 0.24 16.85
C ASP A 36 9.02 0.73 15.46
N THR A 37 7.78 1.21 15.35
CA THR A 37 7.16 1.52 14.08
C THR A 37 7.10 3.02 13.80
N CYS A 38 7.40 3.40 12.56
CA CYS A 38 7.07 4.70 12.01
C CYS A 38 6.12 4.54 10.82
N PHE A 39 5.22 5.49 10.69
CA PHE A 39 4.25 5.56 9.60
C PHE A 39 4.57 6.72 8.67
N GLY A 40 4.45 6.52 7.38
CA GLY A 40 4.57 7.55 6.36
C GLY A 40 3.46 7.38 5.33
N LEU A 41 3.12 8.45 4.61
CA LEU A 41 2.07 8.48 3.60
C LEU A 41 2.59 9.16 2.34
N VAL A 42 2.40 8.50 1.21
CA VAL A 42 2.43 9.13 -0.11
C VAL A 42 1.07 8.88 -0.74
N ALA A 43 0.38 9.95 -1.08
CA ALA A 43 -0.86 9.89 -1.83
C ALA A 43 -0.64 10.47 -3.22
N TYR A 44 -1.30 9.90 -4.23
CA TYR A 44 -1.24 10.41 -5.59
C TYR A 44 -2.63 10.47 -6.22
N ARG A 45 -2.76 11.28 -7.23
CA ARG A 45 -3.88 11.36 -8.16
C ARG A 45 -3.32 11.33 -9.57
N ASP A 46 -4.01 11.94 -10.51
CA ASP A 46 -3.48 12.04 -11.86
C ASP A 46 -2.80 13.39 -12.15
N ILE A 47 -2.14 13.50 -13.33
CA ILE A 47 -1.25 14.58 -13.73
C ILE A 47 -1.97 15.93 -13.79
N HIS A 48 -3.26 15.97 -14.08
CA HIS A 48 -4.06 17.20 -14.22
C HIS A 48 -4.91 17.51 -12.99
N ASP A 49 -4.78 16.72 -11.93
CA ASP A 49 -5.52 16.93 -10.69
C ASP A 49 -4.94 18.04 -9.80
N GLU A 50 -5.62 18.35 -8.70
CA GLU A 50 -5.17 19.33 -7.69
C GLU A 50 -3.72 19.08 -7.25
N PHE A 51 -3.31 17.84 -7.17
CA PHE A 51 -1.94 17.43 -6.92
C PHE A 51 -1.64 16.10 -7.62
N VAL A 52 -0.41 15.93 -8.06
CA VAL A 52 0.08 14.65 -8.59
C VAL A 52 0.55 13.75 -7.46
N VAL A 53 1.41 14.28 -6.57
CA VAL A 53 1.93 13.53 -5.41
C VAL A 53 1.92 14.42 -4.17
N ARG A 54 1.36 13.90 -3.08
CA ARG A 54 1.42 14.51 -1.75
C ARG A 54 2.12 13.57 -0.78
N ARG A 55 3.09 14.08 -0.01
CA ARG A 55 3.95 13.28 0.86
C ARG A 55 3.86 13.76 2.30
N HIS A 56 3.77 12.80 3.22
CA HIS A 56 4.01 12.97 4.63
C HIS A 56 5.10 11.97 5.05
N ASP A 57 6.25 12.50 5.45
CA ASP A 57 7.41 11.68 5.80
C ASP A 57 7.15 10.86 7.07
N PHE A 58 8.06 9.97 7.40
CA PHE A 58 7.90 9.06 8.52
C PHE A 58 7.77 9.80 9.87
N THR A 59 6.79 9.37 10.65
CA THR A 59 6.57 9.80 12.02
C THR A 59 6.18 8.61 12.90
N ASN A 60 6.56 8.64 14.18
CA ASN A 60 6.05 7.76 15.22
C ASN A 60 4.88 8.41 15.99
N ASP A 61 4.58 9.68 15.71
CA ASP A 61 3.39 10.36 16.22
C ASP A 61 2.16 9.90 15.41
N LEU A 62 1.37 9.02 16.05
CA LEU A 62 0.20 8.44 15.41
C LEU A 62 -0.93 9.47 15.20
N ASP A 63 -1.00 10.50 16.06
CA ASP A 63 -2.00 11.56 15.90
C ASP A 63 -1.66 12.46 14.71
N ALA A 64 -0.38 12.81 14.54
CA ALA A 64 0.08 13.54 13.36
C ALA A 64 -0.16 12.74 12.06
N PHE A 65 0.09 11.43 12.09
CA PHE A 65 -0.17 10.57 10.93
C PHE A 65 -1.66 10.43 10.65
N GLN A 66 -2.50 10.26 11.68
CA GLN A 66 -3.96 10.23 11.53
C GLN A 66 -4.48 11.53 10.92
N GLY A 67 -3.98 12.69 11.37
CA GLY A 67 -4.34 13.99 10.81
C GLY A 67 -4.01 14.12 9.33
N ALA A 68 -2.84 13.60 8.91
CA ALA A 68 -2.46 13.58 7.49
C ALA A 68 -3.41 12.69 6.65
N LEU A 69 -3.80 11.54 7.20
CA LEU A 69 -4.73 10.62 6.54
C LEU A 69 -6.16 11.18 6.52
N ASP A 70 -6.59 11.86 7.58
CA ASP A 70 -7.93 12.48 7.67
C ASP A 70 -8.07 13.66 6.68
N ALA A 71 -6.98 14.36 6.40
CA ALA A 71 -6.95 15.42 5.40
C ALA A 71 -6.94 14.92 3.95
N LEU A 72 -6.66 13.62 3.73
CA LEU A 72 -6.64 13.03 2.40
C LEU A 72 -8.08 12.81 1.92
N GLN A 73 -8.46 13.37 0.80
CA GLN A 73 -9.77 13.18 0.18
C GLN A 73 -9.61 12.40 -1.12
N ALA A 74 -10.48 11.41 -1.34
CA ALA A 74 -10.61 10.76 -2.63
C ALA A 74 -11.29 11.73 -3.61
N ALA A 75 -10.59 12.14 -4.64
CA ALA A 75 -11.12 13.05 -5.68
C ALA A 75 -10.20 13.06 -6.90
N GLY A 76 -10.69 13.55 -8.03
CA GLY A 76 -9.92 13.54 -9.27
C GLY A 76 -9.96 12.18 -9.96
N GLY A 77 -8.99 11.92 -10.84
CA GLY A 77 -8.98 10.74 -11.69
C GLY A 77 -9.91 10.94 -12.89
N GLY A 78 -9.47 11.69 -13.90
CA GLY A 78 -10.28 12.01 -15.09
C GLY A 78 -10.22 10.95 -16.17
N ASP A 79 -9.15 10.23 -16.25
CA ASP A 79 -8.86 9.11 -17.12
C ASP A 79 -8.31 7.92 -16.31
N TYR A 80 -8.07 6.79 -16.97
CA TYR A 80 -7.88 5.55 -16.22
C TYR A 80 -6.45 5.23 -15.81
N PRO A 81 -5.37 5.56 -16.56
CA PRO A 81 -4.05 5.53 -15.98
C PRO A 81 -3.87 6.69 -14.97
N GLU A 82 -3.15 6.42 -13.88
CA GLU A 82 -2.94 7.37 -12.79
C GLU A 82 -1.43 7.57 -12.51
N ALA A 83 -1.05 8.60 -11.75
CA ALA A 83 0.35 8.96 -11.53
C ALA A 83 1.08 8.07 -10.49
N MET A 84 0.88 6.74 -10.57
CA MET A 84 1.56 5.77 -9.71
C MET A 84 3.08 5.80 -9.87
N ASN A 85 3.59 6.07 -11.08
CA ASN A 85 5.03 6.14 -11.36
C ASN A 85 5.73 7.20 -10.52
N GLU A 86 5.17 8.42 -10.51
CA GLU A 86 5.66 9.57 -9.74
C GLU A 86 5.62 9.28 -8.25
N ALA A 87 4.54 8.65 -7.81
CA ALA A 87 4.32 8.35 -6.41
C ALA A 87 5.26 7.25 -5.90
N LEU A 88 5.47 6.19 -6.67
CA LEU A 88 6.44 5.14 -6.36
C LEU A 88 7.87 5.70 -6.33
N HIS A 89 8.23 6.52 -7.34
CA HIS A 89 9.51 7.21 -7.36
C HIS A 89 9.70 8.08 -6.12
N ALA A 90 8.69 8.90 -5.77
CA ALA A 90 8.75 9.76 -4.58
C ALA A 90 8.86 8.94 -3.29
N THR A 91 8.14 7.83 -3.19
CA THR A 91 8.20 6.90 -2.05
C THR A 91 9.62 6.36 -1.85
N VAL A 92 10.26 5.93 -2.92
CA VAL A 92 11.58 5.29 -2.86
C VAL A 92 12.71 6.30 -2.70
N GLN A 93 12.61 7.48 -3.33
CA GLN A 93 13.72 8.43 -3.45
C GLN A 93 13.61 9.67 -2.55
N ARG A 94 12.42 10.02 -2.07
CA ARG A 94 12.16 11.31 -1.43
C ARG A 94 11.76 11.22 0.03
N LEU A 95 11.60 10.02 0.58
CA LEU A 95 11.30 9.83 2.00
C LEU A 95 12.55 9.50 2.81
N SER A 96 12.52 9.86 4.08
CA SER A 96 13.63 9.65 5.04
C SER A 96 13.59 8.24 5.62
N TRP A 97 13.87 7.24 4.79
CA TRP A 97 13.93 5.86 5.24
C TRP A 97 14.99 5.66 6.33
N ARG A 98 14.61 4.95 7.40
CA ARG A 98 15.57 4.55 8.44
C ARG A 98 16.69 3.70 7.85
N GLY A 99 17.86 3.73 8.50
CA GLY A 99 19.05 3.00 8.09
C GLY A 99 18.95 1.47 8.19
N ASP A 100 20.11 0.81 8.33
CA ASP A 100 20.21 -0.63 8.47
C ASP A 100 19.46 -1.12 9.71
N ASP A 101 19.21 -2.43 9.82
CA ASP A 101 18.40 -3.06 10.86
C ASP A 101 16.92 -2.65 10.89
N THR A 102 16.43 -2.07 9.78
CA THR A 102 15.02 -1.68 9.65
C THR A 102 14.32 -2.48 8.56
N THR A 103 13.18 -3.07 8.86
CA THR A 103 12.28 -3.64 7.85
C THR A 103 11.52 -2.52 7.18
N ARG A 104 11.79 -2.30 5.87
CA ARG A 104 11.18 -1.23 5.08
C ARG A 104 10.05 -1.80 4.24
N LEU A 105 8.83 -1.45 4.58
CA LEU A 105 7.62 -1.94 3.93
C LEU A 105 6.81 -0.79 3.33
N VAL A 106 6.40 -0.95 2.08
CA VAL A 106 5.41 -0.12 1.40
C VAL A 106 4.13 -0.93 1.25
N MET A 107 3.02 -0.38 1.69
CA MET A 107 1.67 -0.87 1.40
C MET A 107 1.12 -0.02 0.25
N LEU A 108 1.18 -0.54 -0.96
CA LEU A 108 0.62 0.09 -2.16
C LEU A 108 -0.85 -0.29 -2.28
N LEU A 109 -1.75 0.70 -2.26
CA LEU A 109 -3.19 0.53 -2.47
C LEU A 109 -3.60 1.30 -3.72
N ALA A 110 -4.07 0.61 -4.75
CA ALA A 110 -4.46 1.22 -6.01
C ALA A 110 -5.45 0.37 -6.80
N ASP A 111 -6.27 1.03 -7.62
CA ASP A 111 -7.26 0.43 -8.51
C ASP A 111 -7.02 0.75 -9.99
N ALA A 112 -5.94 1.46 -10.32
CA ALA A 112 -5.57 1.83 -11.68
C ALA A 112 -4.10 1.53 -12.01
N PRO A 113 -3.75 1.33 -13.31
CA PRO A 113 -2.36 1.22 -13.77
C PRO A 113 -1.65 2.58 -13.74
N PRO A 114 -0.31 2.58 -13.76
CA PRO A 114 0.44 3.80 -14.07
C PRO A 114 0.34 4.16 -15.55
N HIS A 115 0.58 5.42 -15.86
CA HIS A 115 0.90 5.82 -17.23
C HIS A 115 2.20 5.18 -17.70
N LEU A 116 2.22 4.66 -18.94
CA LEU A 116 3.40 4.02 -19.53
C LEU A 116 3.90 4.75 -20.80
N ASP A 117 3.25 5.81 -21.21
CA ASP A 117 3.36 6.45 -22.52
C ASP A 117 3.89 7.88 -22.50
N TYR A 118 4.39 8.36 -21.37
CA TYR A 118 4.96 9.70 -21.24
C TYR A 118 6.35 9.72 -20.60
N PRO A 119 7.17 10.77 -20.85
CA PRO A 119 8.48 10.90 -20.24
C PRO A 119 8.36 11.20 -18.73
N GLY A 120 9.14 10.53 -17.91
CA GLY A 120 9.13 10.70 -16.46
C GLY A 120 9.66 9.48 -15.74
N PRO A 121 9.55 9.43 -14.43
CA PRO A 121 9.87 8.22 -13.68
C PRO A 121 9.01 7.05 -14.17
N GLN A 122 9.60 5.87 -14.27
CA GLN A 122 8.86 4.66 -14.59
C GLN A 122 8.89 3.70 -13.40
N TYR A 123 7.90 2.82 -13.32
CA TYR A 123 7.76 1.90 -12.19
C TYR A 123 8.91 0.88 -12.11
N ASP A 124 9.44 0.47 -13.25
CA ASP A 124 10.53 -0.50 -13.35
C ASP A 124 11.83 0.05 -12.77
N ASP A 125 12.22 1.28 -13.08
CA ASP A 125 13.36 1.95 -12.44
C ASP A 125 13.15 2.10 -10.93
N SER A 126 11.94 2.45 -10.55
CA SER A 126 11.59 2.65 -9.13
C SER A 126 11.59 1.34 -8.34
N MET A 127 11.13 0.22 -8.93
CA MET A 127 11.19 -1.08 -8.24
C MET A 127 12.61 -1.63 -8.12
N VAL A 128 13.49 -1.37 -9.11
CA VAL A 128 14.92 -1.70 -9.02
C VAL A 128 15.57 -0.90 -7.90
N ALA A 129 15.30 0.40 -7.82
CA ALA A 129 15.80 1.25 -6.74
C ALA A 129 15.27 0.83 -5.37
N ALA A 130 13.99 0.42 -5.28
CA ALA A 130 13.39 -0.09 -4.05
C ALA A 130 14.11 -1.35 -3.55
N LEU A 131 14.35 -2.31 -4.45
CA LEU A 131 15.11 -3.53 -4.12
C LEU A 131 16.52 -3.18 -3.63
N GLY A 132 17.23 -2.28 -4.34
CA GLY A 132 18.56 -1.82 -3.93
C GLY A 132 18.61 -1.16 -2.55
N LYS A 133 17.51 -0.58 -2.09
CA LYS A 133 17.34 0.00 -0.76
C LYS A 133 16.74 -0.97 0.27
N GLY A 134 16.48 -2.22 -0.08
CA GLY A 134 15.82 -3.19 0.80
C GLY A 134 14.37 -2.82 1.14
N ILE A 135 13.70 -2.07 0.27
CA ILE A 135 12.29 -1.69 0.42
C ILE A 135 11.43 -2.76 -0.26
N LYS A 136 10.52 -3.39 0.47
CA LYS A 136 9.55 -4.35 -0.05
C LYS A 136 8.21 -3.69 -0.29
N VAL A 137 7.60 -3.97 -1.43
CA VAL A 137 6.26 -3.48 -1.76
C VAL A 137 5.25 -4.60 -1.62
N LEU A 138 4.31 -4.40 -0.70
CA LEU A 138 3.13 -5.23 -0.52
C LEU A 138 1.99 -4.51 -1.25
N SER A 139 1.59 -5.03 -2.38
CA SER A 139 0.61 -4.37 -3.24
C SER A 139 -0.79 -4.95 -3.05
N VAL A 140 -1.75 -4.08 -2.90
CA VAL A 140 -3.17 -4.38 -2.68
C VAL A 140 -3.96 -3.79 -3.84
N GLY A 141 -4.43 -4.65 -4.74
CA GLY A 141 -5.31 -4.27 -5.83
C GLY A 141 -6.74 -4.06 -5.33
N ALA A 142 -7.27 -2.87 -5.53
CA ALA A 142 -8.65 -2.53 -5.20
C ALA A 142 -9.62 -2.85 -6.37
N SER A 143 -10.91 -2.65 -6.16
CA SER A 143 -11.93 -2.88 -7.18
C SER A 143 -11.74 -1.93 -8.35
N GLY A 144 -11.84 -2.45 -9.56
CA GLY A 144 -11.62 -1.65 -10.78
C GLY A 144 -10.26 -1.88 -11.44
N LEU A 145 -9.29 -2.41 -10.71
CA LEU A 145 -7.96 -2.67 -11.25
C LEU A 145 -8.03 -3.62 -12.47
N ASP A 146 -7.57 -3.14 -13.62
CA ASP A 146 -7.53 -3.91 -14.84
C ASP A 146 -6.34 -4.87 -14.91
N LYS A 147 -6.23 -5.63 -15.98
CA LYS A 147 -5.13 -6.58 -16.20
C LYS A 147 -3.77 -5.91 -16.33
N GLN A 148 -3.71 -4.70 -16.86
CA GLN A 148 -2.46 -3.94 -16.97
C GLN A 148 -1.99 -3.49 -15.60
N GLY A 149 -2.88 -2.91 -14.79
CA GLY A 149 -2.59 -2.51 -13.42
C GLY A 149 -2.22 -3.71 -12.54
N GLU A 150 -2.95 -4.82 -12.65
CA GLU A 150 -2.60 -6.06 -11.97
C GLU A 150 -1.20 -6.54 -12.35
N TYR A 151 -0.86 -6.55 -13.64
CA TYR A 151 0.45 -6.97 -14.12
C TYR A 151 1.57 -6.11 -13.54
N VAL A 152 1.43 -4.78 -13.61
CA VAL A 152 2.43 -3.84 -13.08
C VAL A 152 2.57 -3.99 -11.56
N GLN A 153 1.46 -4.01 -10.84
CA GLN A 153 1.49 -4.15 -9.38
C GLN A 153 2.09 -5.48 -8.93
N ARG A 154 1.83 -6.58 -9.66
CA ARG A 154 2.48 -7.88 -9.42
C ARG A 154 3.98 -7.82 -9.66
N GLN A 155 4.42 -7.18 -10.74
CA GLN A 155 5.86 -7.01 -11.01
C GLN A 155 6.55 -6.25 -9.89
N ILE A 156 6.02 -5.08 -9.51
CA ILE A 156 6.57 -4.26 -8.42
C ILE A 156 6.69 -5.10 -7.13
N ALA A 157 5.60 -5.77 -6.74
CA ALA A 157 5.57 -6.57 -5.52
C ALA A 157 6.57 -7.73 -5.57
N GLN A 158 6.54 -8.53 -6.62
CA GLN A 158 7.41 -9.71 -6.75
C GLN A 158 8.89 -9.33 -6.85
N TYR A 159 9.22 -8.32 -7.64
CA TYR A 159 10.60 -7.88 -7.83
C TYR A 159 11.23 -7.36 -6.54
N THR A 160 10.46 -6.66 -5.72
CA THR A 160 10.91 -6.15 -4.42
C THR A 160 10.85 -7.19 -3.29
N GLY A 161 10.51 -8.45 -3.58
CA GLY A 161 10.38 -9.52 -2.59
C GLY A 161 9.15 -9.41 -1.69
N GLY A 162 8.18 -8.60 -2.09
CA GLY A 162 6.89 -8.45 -1.43
C GLY A 162 5.83 -9.39 -1.99
N ARG A 163 4.57 -8.96 -1.94
CA ARG A 163 3.42 -9.76 -2.35
C ARG A 163 2.32 -8.88 -2.93
N PHE A 164 1.63 -9.40 -3.95
CA PHE A 164 0.40 -8.83 -4.46
C PHE A 164 -0.82 -9.58 -3.91
N VAL A 165 -1.87 -8.85 -3.53
CA VAL A 165 -3.17 -9.38 -3.08
C VAL A 165 -4.31 -8.52 -3.61
N PHE A 166 -5.51 -9.12 -3.72
CA PHE A 166 -6.74 -8.37 -4.03
C PHE A 166 -7.53 -8.07 -2.76
N LEU A 167 -8.20 -6.94 -2.73
CA LEU A 167 -9.31 -6.71 -1.81
C LEU A 167 -10.54 -7.51 -2.27
N THR A 168 -11.37 -7.89 -1.32
CA THR A 168 -12.63 -8.57 -1.57
C THR A 168 -13.78 -7.81 -0.94
N TYR A 169 -14.91 -7.79 -1.63
CA TYR A 169 -16.09 -7.01 -1.29
C TYR A 169 -17.30 -7.91 -1.08
N ARG A 170 -18.35 -7.39 -0.47
CA ARG A 170 -19.64 -8.08 -0.32
C ARG A 170 -20.34 -8.19 -1.67
N ASN A 171 -20.22 -7.16 -2.50
CA ASN A 171 -20.64 -7.13 -3.89
C ASN A 171 -19.46 -6.61 -4.74
N ALA A 172 -18.91 -7.43 -5.62
CA ALA A 172 -17.76 -7.08 -6.44
C ALA A 172 -18.01 -5.90 -7.41
N ALA A 173 -19.29 -5.66 -7.77
CA ALA A 173 -19.69 -4.54 -8.61
C ALA A 173 -19.96 -3.24 -7.82
N ASP A 174 -19.89 -3.31 -6.49
CA ASP A 174 -20.14 -2.18 -5.59
C ASP A 174 -19.18 -2.26 -4.39
N PRO A 175 -17.99 -1.63 -4.48
CA PRO A 175 -17.01 -1.59 -3.39
C PRO A 175 -17.58 -0.97 -2.10
N ALA A 176 -18.50 0.00 -2.20
CA ALA A 176 -19.18 0.62 -1.07
C ALA A 176 -20.04 -0.38 -0.26
N SER A 177 -20.32 -1.56 -0.80
CA SER A 177 -20.98 -2.65 -0.07
C SER A 177 -20.16 -3.15 1.13
N GLY A 178 -18.89 -2.79 1.20
CA GLY A 178 -17.96 -3.16 2.26
C GLY A 178 -17.34 -4.55 2.09
N PRO A 179 -16.49 -4.98 3.03
CA PRO A 179 -15.74 -6.22 2.94
C PRO A 179 -16.63 -7.45 2.79
N GLY A 180 -16.19 -8.41 1.98
CA GLY A 180 -16.92 -9.65 1.71
C GLY A 180 -16.05 -10.73 1.07
N THR A 181 -16.67 -11.54 0.23
CA THR A 181 -16.03 -12.71 -0.40
C THR A 181 -15.92 -12.60 -1.92
N GLN A 182 -16.37 -11.50 -2.50
CA GLN A 182 -16.40 -11.31 -3.96
C GLN A 182 -15.27 -10.41 -4.42
N THR A 183 -14.73 -10.70 -5.59
CA THR A 183 -13.80 -9.84 -6.33
C THR A 183 -14.13 -9.91 -7.81
N VAL A 184 -13.84 -8.86 -8.57
CA VAL A 184 -13.97 -8.85 -10.03
C VAL A 184 -12.86 -9.64 -10.73
N HIS A 185 -11.84 -10.07 -9.99
CA HIS A 185 -10.69 -10.77 -10.53
C HIS A 185 -10.89 -12.29 -10.48
N ASP A 186 -10.41 -12.97 -11.51
CA ASP A 186 -10.41 -14.43 -11.59
C ASP A 186 -9.22 -14.97 -10.75
N VAL A 187 -9.52 -15.31 -9.50
CA VAL A 187 -8.53 -15.84 -8.54
C VAL A 187 -9.02 -17.15 -7.93
N GLY A 188 -8.25 -18.22 -8.11
CA GLY A 188 -8.64 -19.56 -7.68
C GLY A 188 -8.62 -19.78 -6.16
N ASN A 189 -7.73 -19.14 -5.43
CA ASN A 189 -7.58 -19.27 -3.97
C ASN A 189 -7.22 -17.93 -3.36
N TYR A 190 -8.10 -17.35 -2.56
CA TYR A 190 -7.84 -16.13 -1.80
C TYR A 190 -8.45 -16.21 -0.40
N SER A 191 -7.83 -15.54 0.56
CA SER A 191 -8.38 -15.40 1.90
C SER A 191 -9.14 -14.09 2.02
N VAL A 192 -10.37 -14.17 2.45
CA VAL A 192 -11.21 -13.00 2.72
C VAL A 192 -10.73 -12.30 3.98
N GLN A 193 -10.30 -11.07 3.84
CA GLN A 193 -9.89 -10.24 4.98
C GLN A 193 -10.29 -8.79 4.77
N THR A 194 -10.60 -8.11 5.84
CA THR A 194 -10.73 -6.65 5.85
C THR A 194 -9.35 -6.02 5.69
N LEU A 195 -9.29 -4.80 5.16
CA LEU A 195 -8.02 -4.11 4.88
C LEU A 195 -7.11 -4.05 6.12
N ASP A 196 -7.66 -3.74 7.28
CA ASP A 196 -6.94 -3.69 8.56
C ASP A 196 -6.27 -5.03 8.90
N LYS A 197 -7.02 -6.12 8.85
CA LYS A 197 -6.50 -7.47 9.11
C LYS A 197 -5.47 -7.90 8.07
N LEU A 198 -5.70 -7.53 6.81
CA LEU A 198 -4.76 -7.79 5.74
C LEU A 198 -3.42 -7.11 5.99
N VAL A 199 -3.42 -5.81 6.31
CA VAL A 199 -2.20 -5.04 6.61
C VAL A 199 -1.44 -5.68 7.77
N VAL A 200 -2.11 -5.94 8.90
CA VAL A 200 -1.48 -6.55 10.08
C VAL A 200 -0.88 -7.92 9.76
N ARG A 201 -1.61 -8.76 9.00
CA ARG A 201 -1.11 -10.08 8.58
C ARG A 201 0.15 -9.95 7.74
N LEU A 202 0.14 -9.10 6.71
CA LEU A 202 1.28 -8.92 5.81
C LEU A 202 2.52 -8.41 6.57
N VAL A 203 2.35 -7.44 7.47
CA VAL A 203 3.44 -6.94 8.32
C VAL A 203 3.95 -8.06 9.24
N SER A 204 3.06 -8.81 9.88
CA SER A 204 3.44 -9.94 10.76
C SER A 204 4.23 -11.01 10.03
N GLU A 205 3.82 -11.38 8.81
CA GLU A 205 4.52 -12.35 7.98
C GLU A 205 5.93 -11.87 7.61
N GLU A 206 6.12 -10.61 7.29
CA GLU A 206 7.44 -10.05 6.97
C GLU A 206 8.35 -10.00 8.21
N LEU A 207 7.84 -9.56 9.34
CA LEU A 207 8.60 -9.54 10.59
C LEU A 207 8.94 -10.96 11.09
N GLY A 208 8.08 -11.93 10.82
CA GLY A 208 8.32 -13.35 11.14
C GLY A 208 9.46 -14.03 10.35
N LYS A 209 9.92 -13.40 9.27
CA LYS A 209 11.06 -13.86 8.46
C LYS A 209 12.41 -13.42 9.03
N LEU A 210 12.42 -12.49 10.00
CA LEU A 210 13.67 -11.98 10.58
C LEU A 210 14.37 -13.05 11.41
N PRO A 211 15.72 -13.12 11.38
CA PRO A 211 16.49 -13.98 12.26
C PRO A 211 16.18 -13.64 13.73
N GLY A 212 15.78 -14.59 14.53
CA GLY A 212 15.36 -14.39 15.92
C GLY A 212 13.85 -14.45 16.16
N ALA A 213 13.01 -14.12 15.19
CA ALA A 213 11.56 -14.33 15.31
C ALA A 213 11.16 -15.82 15.32
N GLN A 214 12.05 -16.70 14.84
CA GLN A 214 11.85 -18.15 14.82
C GLN A 214 12.23 -18.83 16.14
N ALA A 215 13.06 -18.21 16.98
CA ALA A 215 13.52 -18.79 18.24
C ALA A 215 12.42 -18.85 19.32
N SER A 216 11.33 -18.11 19.18
CA SER A 216 10.23 -18.07 20.16
C SER A 216 9.09 -19.05 19.89
N ARG A 217 9.17 -19.88 18.83
CA ARG A 217 8.14 -20.90 18.48
C ARG A 217 8.47 -22.32 18.95
N GLY A 218 9.56 -22.52 19.68
CA GLY A 218 10.06 -23.82 20.13
C GLY A 218 10.23 -23.95 21.64
N GLY A 219 9.35 -23.35 22.42
CA GLY A 219 9.34 -23.48 23.87
C GLY A 219 7.99 -23.94 24.39
#